data_38cb3f0fe96303206ce9d98e2e337d0f
#
_entry.id   38cb3f0fe96303206ce9d98e2e337d0f
#
_cell.length_a   1.000
_cell.length_b   1.000
_cell.length_c   1.000
_cell.angle_alpha   90.00
_cell.angle_beta   90.00
_cell.angle_gamma   90.00
#
_symmetry.space_group_name_H-M   'P 1'
#
loop_
_entity.id
_entity.type
_entity.pdbx_description
1 polymer ?
#
loop_
_entity_poly.entity_id
_entity_poly.type
_entity_poly.pdbx_seq_one_letter_code
_entity_poly.pdbx_strand_id
1 'polypeptide(L)' 'MSKQQLASKAGVSLNTLNKWCKPFEQELLQLGMIPGARMLPPVIVKYLAEKFCIDL' A
#
# COMPACT_ATOMS: atom_id res chain seq x y z
N MET A 1 7.12 -6.03 2.71
CA MET A 1 6.18 -5.67 3.78
C MET A 1 4.78 -6.11 3.40
N SER A 2 4.00 -6.61 4.32
CA SER A 2 2.62 -6.98 4.04
C SER A 2 1.70 -5.76 4.08
N LYS A 3 0.53 -5.86 3.43
CA LYS A 3 -0.47 -4.80 3.49
C LYS A 3 -0.89 -4.51 4.93
N GLN A 4 -1.02 -5.55 5.74
CA GLN A 4 -1.41 -5.40 7.14
C GLN A 4 -0.36 -4.65 7.95
N GLN A 5 0.91 -4.92 7.72
CA GLN A 5 1.99 -4.19 8.37
C GLN A 5 1.98 -2.72 7.96
N LEU A 6 1.76 -2.46 6.67
CA LEU A 6 1.72 -1.08 6.19
C LEU A 6 0.53 -0.33 6.79
N ALA A 7 -0.64 -0.96 6.85
CA ALA A 7 -1.82 -0.37 7.47
C ALA A 7 -1.56 -0.05 8.95
N SER A 8 -0.92 -0.97 9.66
CA SER A 8 -0.57 -0.77 11.07
C SER A 8 0.36 0.44 11.24
N LYS A 9 1.35 0.58 10.37
CA LYS A 9 2.26 1.72 10.43
C LYS A 9 1.57 3.03 10.09
N ALA A 10 0.58 3.00 9.22
CA ALA A 10 -0.23 4.15 8.88
C ALA A 10 -1.26 4.50 9.96
N GLY A 11 -1.48 3.59 10.92
CA GLY A 11 -2.47 3.78 11.96
C GLY A 11 -3.91 3.60 11.50
N VAL A 12 -4.12 2.82 10.44
CA VAL A 12 -5.45 2.59 9.86
C VAL A 12 -5.71 1.10 9.74
N SER A 13 -6.98 0.74 9.54
CA SER A 13 -7.35 -0.66 9.28
C SER A 13 -6.97 -1.05 7.86
N LEU A 14 -6.89 -2.37 7.63
CA LEU A 14 -6.62 -2.89 6.29
C LEU A 14 -7.68 -2.43 5.28
N ASN A 15 -8.94 -2.39 5.69
CA ASN A 15 -10.03 -1.91 4.84
C ASN A 15 -9.82 -0.46 4.43
N THR A 16 -9.41 0.38 5.36
CA THR A 16 -9.13 1.80 5.08
C THR A 16 -7.95 1.93 4.11
N LEU A 17 -6.90 1.15 4.32
CA LEU A 17 -5.75 1.16 3.41
C LEU A 17 -6.18 0.74 1.99
N ASN A 18 -7.01 -0.29 1.88
CA ASN A 18 -7.53 -0.74 0.58
C ASN A 18 -8.34 0.36 -0.10
N LYS A 19 -9.15 1.11 0.65
CA LYS A 19 -9.89 2.24 0.10
C LYS A 19 -8.96 3.34 -0.40
N TRP A 20 -7.88 3.60 0.32
CA TRP A 20 -6.90 4.61 -0.09
C TRP A 20 -6.20 4.21 -1.39
N CYS A 21 -5.90 2.92 -1.54
CA CYS A 21 -5.18 2.42 -2.71
C CYS A 21 -6.07 2.32 -3.95
N LYS A 22 -7.38 2.25 -3.79
CA LYS A 22 -8.31 2.03 -4.90
C LYS A 22 -8.18 3.07 -6.02
N PRO A 23 -8.14 4.40 -5.73
CA PRO A 23 -7.96 5.40 -6.78
C PRO A 23 -6.63 5.30 -7.51
N PHE A 24 -5.63 4.68 -6.91
CA PHE A 24 -4.28 4.56 -7.46
C PHE A 24 -3.97 3.14 -7.94
N GLU A 25 -4.99 2.29 -8.04
CA GLU A 25 -4.79 0.87 -8.35
C GLU A 25 -4.04 0.68 -9.66
N GLN A 26 -4.38 1.42 -10.70
CA GLN A 26 -3.71 1.31 -11.99
C GLN A 26 -2.23 1.68 -11.90
N GLU A 27 -1.90 2.73 -11.18
CA GLU A 27 -0.51 3.13 -10.98
C GLU A 27 0.25 2.07 -10.19
N LEU A 28 -0.37 1.49 -9.18
CA LEU A 28 0.26 0.43 -8.38
C LEU A 28 0.52 -0.81 -9.23
N LEU A 29 -0.40 -1.17 -10.11
CA LEU A 29 -0.22 -2.29 -11.03
C LEU A 29 0.95 -2.04 -11.98
N GLN A 30 1.10 -0.83 -12.48
CA GLN A 30 2.22 -0.46 -13.35
C GLN A 30 3.55 -0.53 -12.61
N LEU A 31 3.55 -0.28 -11.30
CA LEU A 31 4.75 -0.37 -10.48
C LEU A 31 5.13 -1.81 -10.10
N GLY A 32 4.30 -2.78 -10.46
CA GLY A 32 4.58 -4.18 -10.20
C GLY A 32 3.76 -4.80 -9.09
N MET A 33 2.75 -4.10 -8.57
CA MET A 33 1.85 -4.67 -7.58
C MET A 33 0.99 -5.76 -8.20
N ILE A 34 0.89 -6.90 -7.50
CA ILE A 34 0.05 -8.02 -7.95
C ILE A 34 -1.26 -7.95 -7.18
N PRO A 35 -2.43 -7.83 -7.88
CA PRO A 35 -3.73 -7.83 -7.20
C PRO A 35 -3.93 -9.11 -6.39
N GLY A 36 -4.40 -8.98 -5.17
CA GLY A 36 -4.63 -10.12 -4.29
C GLY A 36 -3.41 -10.64 -3.57
N ALA A 37 -2.22 -10.13 -3.88
CA ALA A 37 -1.00 -10.51 -3.14
C ALA A 37 -1.03 -9.92 -1.74
N ARG A 38 -0.61 -10.71 -0.75
CA ARG A 38 -0.53 -10.24 0.63
C ARG A 38 0.70 -9.38 0.89
N MET A 39 1.76 -9.64 0.13
CA MET A 39 3.02 -8.94 0.29
C MET A 39 3.13 -7.83 -0.75
N LEU A 40 3.71 -6.71 -0.33
CA LEU A 40 3.93 -5.57 -1.20
C LEU A 40 5.43 -5.48 -1.53
N PRO A 41 5.79 -5.29 -2.81
CA PRO A 41 7.19 -5.03 -3.17
C PRO A 41 7.70 -3.75 -2.50
N PRO A 42 9.01 -3.64 -2.24
CA PRO A 42 9.57 -2.43 -1.62
C PRO A 42 9.23 -1.13 -2.37
N VAL A 43 9.15 -1.19 -3.70
CA VAL A 43 8.81 -0.02 -4.51
C VAL A 43 7.40 0.47 -4.22
N ILE A 44 6.46 -0.45 -4.02
CA ILE A 44 5.07 -0.11 -3.68
C ILE A 44 4.99 0.47 -2.28
N VAL A 45 5.69 -0.16 -1.32
CA VAL A 45 5.72 0.33 0.06
C VAL A 45 6.25 1.77 0.10
N LYS A 46 7.33 2.04 -0.61
CA LYS A 46 7.92 3.36 -0.67
C LYS A 46 6.96 4.38 -1.30
N TYR A 47 6.32 3.99 -2.40
CA TYR A 47 5.35 4.83 -3.09
C TYR A 47 4.20 5.23 -2.15
N LEU A 48 3.61 4.24 -1.48
CA LEU A 48 2.49 4.49 -0.57
C LEU A 48 2.92 5.28 0.65
N ALA A 49 4.10 5.02 1.18
CA ALA A 49 4.62 5.75 2.33
C ALA A 49 4.78 7.24 2.00
N GLU A 50 5.33 7.55 0.85
CA GLU A 50 5.48 8.93 0.40
C GLU A 50 4.13 9.58 0.09
N LYS A 51 3.24 8.84 -0.57
CA LYS A 51 1.94 9.34 -0.99
C LYS A 51 1.05 9.70 0.19
N PHE A 52 1.05 8.87 1.21
CA PHE A 52 0.18 9.02 2.38
C PHE A 52 0.93 9.47 3.62
N CYS A 53 2.18 9.88 3.48
CA CYS A 53 3.00 10.36 4.59
C CYS A 53 3.08 9.33 5.73
N ILE A 54 3.23 8.06 5.37
CA ILE A 54 3.35 6.98 6.35
C ILE A 54 4.78 6.96 6.89
N ASP A 55 4.91 6.98 8.19
CA ASP A 55 6.22 6.92 8.85
C ASP A 55 6.65 5.45 9.00
N LEU A 56 7.64 5.07 8.24
CA LEU A 56 8.15 3.69 8.24
C LEU A 56 9.29 3.48 9.23
#